data_3829d8b7e100856caa7dcb85ffc7f90c
#
_entry.id   3829d8b7e100856caa7dcb85ffc7f90c
#
_cell.length_a   1.000
_cell.length_b   1.000
_cell.length_c   1.000
_cell.angle_alpha   90.00
_cell.angle_beta   90.00
_cell.angle_gamma   90.00
#
_symmetry.space_group_name_H-M   'P 1'
#
loop_
_entity.id
_entity.type
_entity.pdbx_description
1 polymer ?
#
loop_
_entity_poly.entity_id
_entity_poly.type
_entity_poly.pdbx_seq_one_letter_code
_entity_poly.pdbx_strand_id
1 'polypeptide(L)'
;MKQFFLQDVKEQSQQSAYSFIVINIVWFVGGVAEIDYGNFDNVLQIFWTFSLVGIILGLKDLQGDTVPEDWRQGYTMMAAAIAVASLLGINEDINTSGIWTIFAFVILGLGVTSEGVIGNIWRYTAILAGLFGIVGSGSEFITGTNIIADTPLQFVAFLTFIGGLGVGPLLAWNKKE
;
A
#
# COMPACT_ATOMS: atom_id res chain seq x y z
N MET A 1 12.08 -16.33 23.61
CA MET A 1 10.76 -16.35 22.91
C MET A 1 10.42 -15.02 22.25
N LYS A 2 10.42 -13.87 22.94
CA LYS A 2 10.12 -12.55 22.30
C LYS A 2 11.06 -12.19 21.12
N GLN A 3 12.36 -12.48 21.23
CA GLN A 3 13.32 -12.18 20.14
C GLN A 3 13.08 -13.02 18.88
N PHE A 4 12.69 -14.28 19.03
CA PHE A 4 12.38 -15.18 17.91
C PHE A 4 11.13 -14.68 17.14
N PHE A 5 10.08 -14.31 17.85
CA PHE A 5 8.87 -13.73 17.23
C PHE A 5 9.12 -12.42 16.49
N LEU A 6 9.97 -11.54 17.02
CA LEU A 6 10.30 -10.26 16.39
C LEU A 6 11.12 -10.44 15.10
N GLN A 7 11.98 -11.45 15.06
CA GLN A 7 12.75 -11.78 13.86
C GLN A 7 11.85 -12.32 12.76
N ASP A 8 10.90 -13.19 13.08
CA ASP A 8 9.90 -13.72 12.13
C ASP A 8 9.03 -12.60 11.53
N VAL A 9 8.56 -11.65 12.35
CA VAL A 9 7.73 -10.53 11.90
C VAL A 9 8.53 -9.62 10.97
N LYS A 10 9.80 -9.34 11.29
CA LYS A 10 10.69 -8.55 10.44
C LYS A 10 10.88 -9.20 9.06
N GLU A 11 11.21 -10.48 9.03
CA GLU A 11 11.40 -11.22 7.77
C GLU A 11 10.12 -11.25 6.93
N GLN A 12 8.97 -11.50 7.54
CA GLN A 12 7.67 -11.48 6.86
C GLN A 12 7.35 -10.10 6.29
N SER A 13 7.62 -9.03 7.05
CA SER A 13 7.38 -7.67 6.61
C SER A 13 8.30 -7.25 5.46
N GLN A 14 9.57 -7.67 5.48
CA GLN A 14 10.51 -7.46 4.37
C GLN A 14 10.06 -8.22 3.12
N GLN A 15 9.66 -9.48 3.26
CA GLN A 15 9.11 -10.29 2.15
C GLN A 15 7.84 -9.65 1.57
N SER A 16 6.98 -9.11 2.44
CA SER A 16 5.79 -8.37 2.03
C SER A 16 6.13 -7.14 1.20
N ALA A 17 7.13 -6.36 1.61
CA ALA A 17 7.56 -5.18 0.86
C ALA A 17 8.18 -5.56 -0.50
N TYR A 18 9.00 -6.62 -0.57
CA TYR A 18 9.51 -7.14 -1.84
C TYR A 18 8.39 -7.62 -2.76
N SER A 19 7.46 -8.42 -2.23
CA SER A 19 6.32 -8.92 -3.02
C SER A 19 5.46 -7.77 -3.55
N PHE A 20 5.21 -6.77 -2.72
CA PHE A 20 4.48 -5.56 -3.10
C PHE A 20 5.15 -4.84 -4.28
N ILE A 21 6.46 -4.61 -4.20
CA ILE A 21 7.22 -3.96 -5.28
C ILE A 21 7.14 -4.78 -6.57
N VAL A 22 7.39 -6.09 -6.48
CA VAL A 22 7.38 -6.98 -7.65
C VAL A 22 6.01 -7.01 -8.32
N ILE A 23 4.93 -7.17 -7.56
CA ILE A 23 3.57 -7.23 -8.12
C ILE A 23 3.20 -5.92 -8.82
N ASN A 24 3.53 -4.78 -8.21
CA ASN A 24 3.26 -3.48 -8.85
C ASN A 24 4.08 -3.28 -10.13
N ILE A 25 5.33 -3.74 -10.19
CA ILE A 25 6.13 -3.72 -11.42
C ILE A 25 5.50 -4.63 -12.49
N VAL A 26 5.05 -5.82 -12.11
CA VAL A 26 4.38 -6.76 -13.03
C VAL A 26 3.13 -6.10 -13.62
N TRP A 27 2.27 -5.52 -12.81
CA TRP A 27 1.08 -4.82 -13.29
C TRP A 27 1.41 -3.63 -14.18
N PHE A 28 2.41 -2.83 -13.80
CA PHE A 28 2.82 -1.68 -14.61
C PHE A 28 3.34 -2.11 -15.98
N VAL A 29 4.24 -3.11 -16.01
CA VAL A 29 4.79 -3.65 -17.27
C VAL A 29 3.68 -4.28 -18.11
N GLY A 30 2.77 -5.01 -17.48
CA GLY A 30 1.61 -5.62 -18.16
C GLY A 30 0.69 -4.57 -18.77
N GLY A 31 0.40 -3.49 -18.04
CA GLY A 31 -0.40 -2.39 -18.56
C GLY A 31 0.26 -1.67 -19.75
N VAL A 32 1.58 -1.43 -19.67
CA VAL A 32 2.33 -0.82 -20.79
C VAL A 32 2.42 -1.75 -22.00
N ALA A 33 2.53 -3.07 -21.77
CA ALA A 33 2.62 -4.08 -22.82
C ALA A 33 1.26 -4.60 -23.29
N GLU A 34 0.15 -4.06 -22.76
CA GLU A 34 -1.23 -4.47 -23.06
C GLU A 34 -1.46 -5.98 -22.82
N ILE A 35 -0.81 -6.53 -21.79
CA ILE A 35 -0.95 -7.95 -21.42
C ILE A 35 -2.24 -8.13 -20.62
N ASP A 36 -3.14 -8.97 -21.15
CA ASP A 36 -4.30 -9.43 -20.39
C ASP A 36 -3.92 -10.63 -19.51
N TYR A 37 -3.94 -10.43 -18.20
CA TYR A 37 -3.66 -11.49 -17.24
C TYR A 37 -4.85 -12.41 -16.96
N GLY A 38 -6.06 -12.05 -17.39
CA GLY A 38 -7.28 -12.83 -17.15
C GLY A 38 -7.45 -13.19 -15.67
N ASN A 39 -7.76 -14.44 -15.38
CA ASN A 39 -7.94 -14.92 -14.00
C ASN A 39 -6.69 -14.80 -13.12
N PHE A 40 -5.50 -14.63 -13.70
CA PHE A 40 -4.27 -14.46 -12.95
C PHE A 40 -4.22 -13.08 -12.28
N ASP A 41 -4.93 -12.10 -12.79
CA ASP A 41 -5.04 -10.78 -12.19
C ASP A 41 -5.64 -10.85 -10.76
N ASN A 42 -6.67 -11.65 -10.57
CA ASN A 42 -7.26 -11.89 -9.24
C ASN A 42 -6.24 -12.51 -8.26
N VAL A 43 -5.38 -13.41 -8.75
CA VAL A 43 -4.31 -13.99 -7.93
C VAL A 43 -3.28 -12.94 -7.54
N LEU A 44 -2.86 -12.10 -8.47
CA LEU A 44 -1.96 -10.98 -8.20
C LEU A 44 -2.57 -10.00 -7.18
N GLN A 45 -3.87 -9.70 -7.30
CA GLN A 45 -4.58 -8.83 -6.37
C GLN A 45 -4.62 -9.41 -4.95
N ILE A 46 -4.82 -10.71 -4.79
CA ILE A 46 -4.77 -11.38 -3.49
C ILE A 46 -3.37 -11.25 -2.88
N PHE A 47 -2.32 -11.57 -3.62
CA PHE A 47 -0.94 -11.45 -3.14
C PHE A 47 -0.56 -10.00 -2.83
N TRP A 48 -1.00 -9.04 -3.65
CA TRP A 48 -0.83 -7.62 -3.40
C TRP A 48 -1.48 -7.20 -2.08
N THR A 49 -2.70 -7.66 -1.82
CA THR A 49 -3.42 -7.39 -0.57
C THR A 49 -2.66 -7.91 0.64
N PHE A 50 -2.23 -9.17 0.62
CA PHE A 50 -1.44 -9.75 1.70
C PHE A 50 -0.11 -8.99 1.90
N SER A 51 0.53 -8.58 0.82
CA SER A 51 1.76 -7.80 0.87
C SER A 51 1.53 -6.45 1.55
N LEU A 52 0.47 -5.73 1.20
CA LEU A 52 0.15 -4.45 1.81
C LEU A 52 -0.25 -4.59 3.28
N VAL A 53 -1.04 -5.60 3.63
CA VAL A 53 -1.36 -5.93 5.02
C VAL A 53 -0.09 -6.22 5.82
N GLY A 54 0.82 -7.03 5.29
CA GLY A 54 2.10 -7.33 5.92
C GLY A 54 2.98 -6.10 6.14
N ILE A 55 3.00 -5.16 5.19
CA ILE A 55 3.69 -3.87 5.35
C ILE A 55 3.07 -3.05 6.49
N ILE A 56 1.75 -2.93 6.53
CA ILE A 56 1.03 -2.15 7.56
C ILE A 56 1.30 -2.72 8.95
N LEU A 57 1.19 -4.04 9.11
CA LEU A 57 1.45 -4.70 10.39
C LEU A 57 2.92 -4.58 10.80
N GLY A 58 3.85 -4.68 9.83
CA GLY A 58 5.27 -4.46 10.08
C GLY A 58 5.60 -3.02 10.50
N LEU A 59 4.96 -2.02 9.92
CA LEU A 59 5.11 -0.62 10.36
C LEU A 59 4.59 -0.42 11.79
N LYS A 60 3.48 -1.06 12.16
CA LYS A 60 2.98 -1.08 13.54
C LYS A 60 4.03 -1.62 14.52
N ASP A 61 4.69 -2.73 14.19
CA ASP A 61 5.71 -3.33 15.04
C ASP A 61 6.99 -2.49 15.10
N LEU A 62 7.38 -1.85 13.99
CA LEU A 62 8.51 -0.91 13.97
C LEU A 62 8.31 0.30 14.88
N GLN A 63 7.10 0.79 15.00
CA GLN A 63 6.77 1.90 15.90
C GLN A 63 6.87 1.47 17.38
N GLY A 64 6.61 0.20 17.68
CA GLY A 64 6.72 -0.34 19.03
C GLY A 64 5.86 0.42 20.04
N ASP A 65 6.37 0.56 21.27
CA ASP A 65 5.67 1.21 22.38
C ASP A 65 5.79 2.77 22.36
N THR A 66 6.42 3.32 21.33
CA THR A 66 6.57 4.79 21.18
C THR A 66 5.30 5.47 20.72
N VAL A 67 4.33 4.69 20.22
CA VAL A 67 3.06 5.19 19.70
C VAL A 67 1.92 4.81 20.64
N PRO A 68 0.96 5.72 20.90
CA PRO A 68 -0.21 5.43 21.70
C PRO A 68 -0.96 4.19 21.22
N GLU A 69 -1.56 3.44 22.16
CA GLU A 69 -2.28 2.19 21.86
C GLU A 69 -3.41 2.39 20.84
N ASP A 70 -4.11 3.52 20.90
CA ASP A 70 -5.18 3.86 19.94
C ASP A 70 -4.66 3.93 18.49
N TRP A 71 -3.43 4.42 18.29
CA TRP A 71 -2.79 4.46 16.97
C TRP A 71 -2.40 3.07 16.50
N ARG A 72 -1.91 2.23 17.42
CA ARG A 72 -1.57 0.83 17.11
C ARG A 72 -2.80 0.02 16.70
N GLN A 73 -3.95 0.28 17.33
CA GLN A 73 -5.23 -0.29 16.91
C GLN A 73 -5.64 0.23 15.53
N GLY A 74 -5.40 1.51 15.24
CA GLY A 74 -5.61 2.13 13.93
C GLY A 74 -4.94 1.36 12.80
N TYR A 75 -3.67 0.96 12.95
CA TYR A 75 -2.97 0.13 11.94
C TYR A 75 -3.65 -1.22 11.71
N THR A 76 -4.12 -1.87 12.77
CA THR A 76 -4.84 -3.13 12.63
C THR A 76 -6.16 -2.94 11.89
N MET A 77 -6.89 -1.87 12.18
CA MET A 77 -8.12 -1.52 11.47
C MET A 77 -7.86 -1.17 9.99
N MET A 78 -6.77 -0.45 9.70
CA MET A 78 -6.35 -0.15 8.32
C MET A 78 -6.03 -1.43 7.55
N ALA A 79 -5.29 -2.35 8.15
CA ALA A 79 -4.98 -3.65 7.53
C ALA A 79 -6.25 -4.46 7.25
N ALA A 80 -7.19 -4.51 8.21
CA ALA A 80 -8.46 -5.18 8.04
C ALA A 80 -9.32 -4.51 6.96
N ALA A 81 -9.41 -3.18 6.93
CA ALA A 81 -10.15 -2.44 5.92
C ALA A 81 -9.63 -2.72 4.50
N ILE A 82 -8.30 -2.75 4.33
CA ILE A 82 -7.66 -3.10 3.06
C ILE A 82 -8.00 -4.54 2.65
N ALA A 83 -7.91 -5.50 3.57
CA ALA A 83 -8.21 -6.89 3.26
C ALA A 83 -9.67 -7.05 2.80
N VAL A 84 -10.63 -6.44 3.51
CA VAL A 84 -12.05 -6.50 3.15
C VAL A 84 -12.31 -5.79 1.83
N ALA A 85 -11.80 -4.58 1.64
CA ALA A 85 -12.00 -3.80 0.43
C ALA A 85 -11.42 -4.50 -0.80
N SER A 86 -10.24 -5.15 -0.68
CA SER A 86 -9.65 -5.92 -1.77
C SER A 86 -10.49 -7.13 -2.16
N LEU A 87 -11.05 -7.84 -1.19
CA LEU A 87 -11.97 -8.97 -1.46
C LEU A 87 -13.25 -8.50 -2.16
N LEU A 88 -13.77 -7.33 -1.78
CA LEU A 88 -14.92 -6.73 -2.44
C LEU A 88 -14.58 -6.26 -3.86
N GLY A 89 -13.37 -5.76 -4.09
CA GLY A 89 -12.90 -5.28 -5.39
C GLY A 89 -12.70 -6.37 -6.45
N ILE A 90 -12.68 -7.66 -6.05
CA ILE A 90 -12.68 -8.80 -7.00
C ILE A 90 -14.08 -8.96 -7.65
N ASN A 91 -15.12 -8.42 -7.06
CA ASN A 91 -16.46 -8.49 -7.63
C ASN A 91 -16.68 -7.32 -8.59
N GLU A 92 -16.80 -7.61 -9.89
CA GLU A 92 -16.98 -6.63 -10.97
C GLU A 92 -18.27 -5.79 -10.84
N ASP A 93 -19.25 -6.27 -10.07
CA ASP A 93 -20.52 -5.55 -9.84
C ASP A 93 -20.38 -4.40 -8.84
N ILE A 94 -19.24 -4.27 -8.14
CA ILE A 94 -19.01 -3.24 -7.15
C ILE A 94 -18.22 -2.09 -7.76
N ASN A 95 -18.64 -0.86 -7.48
CA ASN A 95 -17.88 0.33 -7.88
C ASN A 95 -16.51 0.36 -7.20
N THR A 96 -15.50 -0.10 -7.93
CA THR A 96 -14.12 -0.25 -7.45
C THR A 96 -13.43 1.08 -7.18
N SER A 97 -13.82 2.18 -7.87
CA SER A 97 -13.20 3.50 -7.66
C SER A 97 -13.43 4.05 -6.26
N GLY A 98 -14.59 3.78 -5.66
CA GLY A 98 -14.85 4.10 -4.25
C GLY A 98 -13.93 3.32 -3.29
N ILE A 99 -13.69 2.04 -3.57
CA ILE A 99 -12.77 1.19 -2.80
C ILE A 99 -11.34 1.73 -2.89
N TRP A 100 -10.88 2.04 -4.10
CA TRP A 100 -9.55 2.62 -4.32
C TRP A 100 -9.38 3.98 -3.65
N THR A 101 -10.45 4.78 -3.56
CA THR A 101 -10.45 6.03 -2.81
C THR A 101 -10.23 5.78 -1.32
N ILE A 102 -10.89 4.78 -0.73
CA ILE A 102 -10.65 4.37 0.67
C ILE A 102 -9.20 3.94 0.87
N PHE A 103 -8.64 3.13 -0.03
CA PHE A 103 -7.23 2.76 0.00
C PHE A 103 -6.31 3.98 0.00
N ALA A 104 -6.60 4.96 -0.83
CA ALA A 104 -5.80 6.18 -0.94
C ALA A 104 -5.79 6.97 0.38
N PHE A 105 -6.93 7.06 1.09
CA PHE A 105 -6.99 7.65 2.44
C PHE A 105 -6.17 6.85 3.46
N VAL A 106 -6.20 5.51 3.40
CA VAL A 106 -5.37 4.67 4.27
C VAL A 106 -3.88 4.92 4.00
N ILE A 107 -3.47 4.99 2.73
CA ILE A 107 -2.08 5.25 2.33
C ILE A 107 -1.63 6.63 2.81
N LEU A 108 -2.47 7.65 2.66
CA LEU A 108 -2.21 8.99 3.19
C LEU A 108 -2.01 8.93 4.71
N GLY A 109 -2.90 8.24 5.42
CA GLY A 109 -2.82 8.02 6.86
C GLY A 109 -1.52 7.33 7.27
N LEU A 110 -1.10 6.28 6.57
CA LEU A 110 0.17 5.60 6.80
C LEU A 110 1.37 6.54 6.63
N GLY A 111 1.37 7.37 5.57
CA GLY A 111 2.43 8.36 5.36
C GLY A 111 2.50 9.38 6.49
N VAL A 112 1.37 9.86 7.00
CA VAL A 112 1.31 10.80 8.11
C VAL A 112 1.78 10.16 9.43
N THR A 113 1.31 8.95 9.73
CA THR A 113 1.55 8.27 11.01
C THR A 113 2.90 7.57 11.11
N SER A 114 3.61 7.38 10.01
CA SER A 114 4.93 6.74 9.98
C SER A 114 6.11 7.69 10.28
N GLU A 115 5.84 8.85 10.92
CA GLU A 115 6.87 9.79 11.34
C GLU A 115 7.86 9.13 12.31
N GLY A 116 9.16 9.32 12.01
CA GLY A 116 10.23 8.70 12.80
C GLY A 116 10.46 7.22 12.56
N VAL A 117 9.58 6.54 11.82
CA VAL A 117 9.69 5.11 11.49
C VAL A 117 10.34 4.91 10.13
N ILE A 118 9.79 5.53 9.09
CA ILE A 118 10.41 5.58 7.77
C ILE A 118 11.09 6.92 7.53
N GLY A 119 12.14 6.92 6.70
CA GLY A 119 12.87 8.16 6.38
C GLY A 119 11.94 9.20 5.75
N ASN A 120 12.15 10.48 6.05
CA ASN A 120 11.26 11.56 5.64
C ASN A 120 10.94 11.58 4.15
N ILE A 121 11.93 11.30 3.29
CA ILE A 121 11.72 11.28 1.85
C ILE A 121 10.67 10.22 1.44
N TRP A 122 10.73 9.03 2.03
CA TRP A 122 9.81 7.93 1.75
C TRP A 122 8.43 8.16 2.38
N ARG A 123 8.40 8.81 3.54
CA ARG A 123 7.16 9.26 4.16
C ARG A 123 6.40 10.23 3.27
N TYR A 124 7.09 11.24 2.73
CA TYR A 124 6.45 12.19 1.80
C TYR A 124 6.03 11.53 0.49
N THR A 125 6.76 10.56 -0.01
CA THR A 125 6.31 9.80 -1.18
C THR A 125 5.04 8.99 -0.90
N ALA A 126 4.88 8.41 0.29
CA ALA A 126 3.64 7.75 0.70
C ALA A 126 2.47 8.75 0.82
N ILE A 127 2.70 9.93 1.39
CA ILE A 127 1.69 10.99 1.45
C ILE A 127 1.25 11.40 0.04
N LEU A 128 2.20 11.62 -0.86
CA LEU A 128 1.91 11.96 -2.26
C LEU A 128 1.15 10.85 -2.97
N ALA A 129 1.52 9.59 -2.75
CA ALA A 129 0.80 8.44 -3.29
C ALA A 129 -0.68 8.43 -2.86
N GLY A 130 -0.93 8.68 -1.57
CA GLY A 130 -2.29 8.82 -1.04
C GLY A 130 -3.06 9.98 -1.69
N LEU A 131 -2.42 11.15 -1.83
CA LEU A 131 -3.04 12.31 -2.48
C LEU A 131 -3.35 12.04 -3.95
N PHE A 132 -2.44 11.45 -4.71
CA PHE A 132 -2.70 11.05 -6.10
C PHE A 132 -3.84 10.03 -6.20
N GLY A 133 -3.88 9.05 -5.30
CA GLY A 133 -4.95 8.07 -5.25
C GLY A 133 -6.32 8.72 -4.95
N ILE A 134 -6.39 9.66 -3.99
CA ILE A 134 -7.62 10.41 -3.67
C ILE A 134 -8.07 11.23 -4.87
N VAL A 135 -7.16 11.91 -5.55
CA VAL A 135 -7.49 12.73 -6.71
C VAL A 135 -7.92 11.86 -7.90
N GLY A 136 -7.18 10.79 -8.20
CA GLY A 136 -7.51 9.90 -9.32
C GLY A 136 -8.78 9.10 -9.09
N SER A 137 -8.78 8.21 -8.09
CA SER A 137 -9.95 7.34 -7.81
C SER A 137 -11.14 8.12 -7.29
N GLY A 138 -10.92 9.19 -6.51
CA GLY A 138 -11.99 10.05 -6.01
C GLY A 138 -12.68 10.83 -7.13
N SER A 139 -11.93 11.33 -8.11
CA SER A 139 -12.53 11.96 -9.30
C SER A 139 -13.37 10.96 -10.09
N GLU A 140 -12.85 9.75 -10.28
CA GLU A 140 -13.56 8.68 -10.98
C GLU A 140 -14.85 8.28 -10.23
N PHE A 141 -14.79 8.18 -8.91
CA PHE A 141 -15.97 7.89 -8.08
C PHE A 141 -17.07 8.95 -8.21
N ILE A 142 -16.68 10.23 -8.29
CA ILE A 142 -17.63 11.36 -8.33
C ILE A 142 -18.11 11.65 -9.75
N THR A 143 -17.23 11.60 -10.73
CA THR A 143 -17.49 12.09 -12.11
C THR A 143 -17.50 10.99 -13.17
N GLY A 144 -17.14 9.76 -12.81
CA GLY A 144 -16.94 8.65 -13.74
C GLY A 144 -15.65 8.74 -14.56
N THR A 145 -14.77 9.70 -14.25
CA THR A 145 -13.51 9.89 -15.00
C THR A 145 -12.33 10.06 -14.05
N ASN A 146 -11.30 9.23 -14.24
CA ASN A 146 -10.05 9.36 -13.52
C ASN A 146 -9.16 10.43 -14.19
N ILE A 147 -9.05 11.60 -13.56
CA ILE A 147 -8.32 12.74 -14.14
C ILE A 147 -6.78 12.57 -14.14
N ILE A 148 -6.26 11.54 -13.48
CA ILE A 148 -4.82 11.20 -13.47
C ILE A 148 -4.51 10.15 -14.53
N ALA A 149 -5.45 9.26 -14.83
CA ALA A 149 -5.27 8.22 -15.85
C ALA A 149 -4.88 8.84 -17.20
N ASP A 150 -4.01 8.14 -17.92
CA ASP A 150 -3.53 8.54 -19.25
C ASP A 150 -2.74 9.87 -19.26
N THR A 151 -2.34 10.36 -18.09
CA THR A 151 -1.46 11.53 -17.97
C THR A 151 -0.07 11.13 -17.46
N PRO A 152 0.97 11.99 -17.67
CA PRO A 152 2.28 11.77 -17.06
C PRO A 152 2.24 11.65 -15.52
N LEU A 153 1.20 12.19 -14.87
CA LEU A 153 1.01 12.11 -13.43
C LEU A 153 0.74 10.67 -12.97
N GLN A 154 0.18 9.81 -13.81
CA GLN A 154 -0.02 8.40 -13.51
C GLN A 154 1.32 7.70 -13.21
N PHE A 155 2.36 7.99 -14.00
CA PHE A 155 3.69 7.44 -13.75
C PHE A 155 4.30 7.97 -12.44
N VAL A 156 4.12 9.26 -12.16
CA VAL A 156 4.58 9.86 -10.89
C VAL A 156 3.85 9.24 -9.71
N ALA A 157 2.52 9.07 -9.80
CA ALA A 157 1.72 8.41 -8.78
C ALA A 157 2.20 6.98 -8.51
N PHE A 158 2.48 6.21 -9.57
CA PHE A 158 3.04 4.86 -9.48
C PHE A 158 4.39 4.83 -8.76
N LEU A 159 5.32 5.71 -9.12
CA LEU A 159 6.64 5.78 -8.47
C LEU A 159 6.53 6.18 -6.98
N THR A 160 5.64 7.11 -6.64
CA THR A 160 5.42 7.52 -5.25
C THR A 160 4.79 6.39 -4.45
N PHE A 161 3.91 5.60 -5.06
CA PHE A 161 3.26 4.46 -4.42
C PHE A 161 4.26 3.35 -4.08
N ILE A 162 5.08 2.92 -5.05
CA ILE A 162 6.14 1.92 -4.81
C ILE A 162 7.19 2.46 -3.83
N GLY A 163 7.61 3.71 -3.99
CA GLY A 163 8.60 4.34 -3.12
C GLY A 163 8.14 4.43 -1.67
N GLY A 164 6.94 4.95 -1.45
CA GLY A 164 6.40 5.18 -0.11
C GLY A 164 6.00 3.91 0.64
N LEU A 165 5.36 2.97 -0.05
CA LEU A 165 4.83 1.75 0.59
C LEU A 165 5.73 0.52 0.44
N GLY A 166 6.61 0.48 -0.55
CA GLY A 166 7.53 -0.63 -0.75
C GLY A 166 8.94 -0.30 -0.26
N VAL A 167 9.61 0.62 -0.92
CA VAL A 167 11.04 0.91 -0.68
C VAL A 167 11.23 1.55 0.70
N GLY A 168 10.39 2.49 1.10
CA GLY A 168 10.50 3.18 2.38
C GLY A 168 10.46 2.23 3.59
N PRO A 169 9.42 1.41 3.74
CA PRO A 169 9.34 0.40 4.79
C PRO A 169 10.52 -0.59 4.74
N LEU A 170 10.89 -1.08 3.55
CA LEU A 170 12.01 -2.00 3.38
C LEU A 170 13.32 -1.43 3.94
N LEU A 171 13.62 -0.16 3.63
CA LEU A 171 14.81 0.52 4.14
C LEU A 171 14.71 0.79 5.66
N ALA A 172 13.52 1.04 6.20
CA ALA A 172 13.32 1.24 7.62
C ALA A 172 13.64 -0.03 8.43
N TRP A 173 13.26 -1.19 7.91
CA TRP A 173 13.60 -2.47 8.57
C TRP A 173 15.09 -2.77 8.52
N ASN A 174 15.79 -2.42 7.44
CA ASN A 174 17.23 -2.64 7.31
C ASN A 174 18.08 -1.73 8.23
N LYS A 175 17.56 -0.56 8.64
CA LYS A 175 18.28 0.38 9.52
C LYS A 175 18.25 0.01 10.99
N LYS A 176 17.39 -0.91 11.42
CA LYS A 176 17.27 -1.35 12.82
C LYS A 176 18.20 -2.53 13.17
N GLU A 177 19.12 -2.89 12.28
CA GLU A 177 20.28 -3.75 12.58
C GLU A 177 21.43 -2.92 13.11
#